data_27846001c68f967d5f43ae888cbc58e2
#
_entry.id   27846001c68f967d5f43ae888cbc58e2
#
_cell.length_a   1.000
_cell.length_b   1.000
_cell.length_c   1.000
_cell.angle_alpha   90.00
_cell.angle_beta   90.00
_cell.angle_gamma   90.00
#
_symmetry.space_group_name_H-M   'P 1'
#
loop_
_entity.id
_entity.type
_entity.pdbx_description
1 polymer ?
#
loop_
_entity_poly.entity_id
_entity_poly.type
_entity_poly.pdbx_seq_one_letter_code
_entity_poly.pdbx_strand_id
1 'polypeptide(L)'
;MLVCATLLLSCEDDYHCGLTTTVHQDGSFTREYALRLDSAQLISGRVDNSKNMVQLSGPWKLTWTVKGDSTRHPLPMDKDTYQRLAELCRQTHTKVEDTVVVYAMRHFASAHDIAKATRLKVGTLTLTPNISFKKSYRFFCTTYQYKETYPVLSHRFAVPLSQYFTKDEMGYWFSGHPDLTSALSGMEADDVIQRLKAQYSKWIAANDFEITYQALLAAYSQAGPGALSKRQFKGLHDKLMASYIEECGEEAQMMNKAEWLRKQLHTDAYTRILNDDTLMRKVTEQESDFMALSMLKVDYQLFMPSSASQPALSTRLLGSRLFAGSATLSSSATVSHTWTYVFIILVLLAALIGLIIVRHRR
;
A
#
# COMPACT_ATOMS: atom_id res chain seq x y z
N MET A 1 -23.16 -7.31 -14.67
CA MET A 1 -22.67 -6.06 -14.07
C MET A 1 -22.54 -6.10 -12.52
N LEU A 2 -23.42 -6.77 -11.79
CA LEU A 2 -23.37 -6.81 -10.32
C LEU A 2 -22.32 -7.79 -9.74
N VAL A 3 -22.00 -8.87 -10.44
CA VAL A 3 -21.14 -9.96 -9.93
C VAL A 3 -19.64 -9.57 -9.87
N CYS A 4 -19.14 -8.77 -10.83
CA CYS A 4 -17.74 -8.31 -10.81
C CYS A 4 -17.49 -7.25 -9.73
N ALA A 5 -18.45 -6.33 -9.51
CA ALA A 5 -18.36 -5.37 -8.42
C ALA A 5 -18.38 -6.04 -7.04
N THR A 6 -19.12 -7.14 -6.89
CA THR A 6 -19.17 -7.91 -5.63
C THR A 6 -17.93 -8.74 -5.38
N LEU A 7 -17.26 -9.27 -6.41
CA LEU A 7 -15.97 -9.96 -6.25
C LEU A 7 -14.84 -9.00 -5.88
N LEU A 8 -14.80 -7.80 -6.47
CA LEU A 8 -13.84 -6.76 -6.11
C LEU A 8 -14.06 -6.26 -4.67
N LEU A 9 -15.31 -6.14 -4.22
CA LEU A 9 -15.64 -5.71 -2.86
C LEU A 9 -15.29 -6.76 -1.79
N SER A 10 -15.31 -8.05 -2.11
CA SER A 10 -14.97 -9.11 -1.15
C SER A 10 -13.46 -9.29 -0.94
N CYS A 11 -12.62 -8.92 -1.92
CA CYS A 11 -11.16 -8.99 -1.82
C CYS A 11 -10.52 -7.68 -1.32
N GLU A 12 -11.28 -6.59 -1.23
CA GLU A 12 -10.76 -5.25 -0.87
C GLU A 12 -10.21 -5.20 0.56
N ASP A 13 -10.78 -5.99 1.46
CA ASP A 13 -10.38 -6.04 2.86
C ASP A 13 -9.06 -6.81 3.10
N ASP A 14 -8.67 -7.72 2.19
CA ASP A 14 -7.48 -8.56 2.35
C ASP A 14 -6.17 -7.77 2.15
N TYR A 15 -6.24 -6.63 1.43
CA TYR A 15 -5.09 -5.76 1.13
C TYR A 15 -5.18 -4.40 1.83
N HIS A 16 -5.88 -4.35 2.96
CA HIS A 16 -6.02 -3.15 3.77
C HIS A 16 -5.46 -3.35 5.18
N CYS A 17 -4.63 -2.41 5.65
CA CYS A 17 -4.21 -2.34 7.04
C CYS A 17 -4.04 -0.90 7.53
N GLY A 18 -4.14 -0.71 8.85
CA GLY A 18 -3.69 0.51 9.49
C GLY A 18 -2.23 0.38 9.90
N LEU A 19 -1.48 1.47 9.81
CA LEU A 19 -0.09 1.54 10.22
C LEU A 19 0.17 2.84 10.96
N THR A 20 0.53 2.74 12.23
CA THR A 20 0.94 3.86 13.06
C THR A 20 2.43 3.75 13.39
N THR A 21 3.17 4.83 13.15
CA THR A 21 4.57 4.97 13.55
C THR A 21 4.70 6.14 14.52
N THR A 22 5.28 5.89 15.69
CA THR A 22 5.57 6.94 16.68
C THR A 22 7.08 7.07 16.81
N VAL A 23 7.59 8.27 16.61
CA VAL A 23 8.99 8.65 16.85
C VAL A 23 9.07 9.23 18.25
N HIS A 24 9.95 8.67 19.11
CA HIS A 24 10.15 9.15 20.48
C HIS A 24 11.27 10.19 20.57
N GLN A 25 11.28 10.97 21.65
CA GLN A 25 12.30 12.02 21.87
C GLN A 25 13.72 11.48 21.98
N ASP A 26 13.89 10.26 22.49
CA ASP A 26 15.18 9.59 22.57
C ASP A 26 15.71 9.12 21.20
N GLY A 27 14.82 9.06 20.19
CA GLY A 27 15.14 8.59 18.84
C GLY A 27 14.74 7.14 18.59
N SER A 28 14.09 6.51 19.56
CA SER A 28 13.46 5.19 19.39
C SER A 28 12.10 5.33 18.70
N PHE A 29 11.50 4.17 18.34
CA PHE A 29 10.27 4.11 17.57
C PHE A 29 9.31 3.11 18.18
N THR A 30 8.02 3.39 18.08
CA THR A 30 6.95 2.40 18.24
C THR A 30 6.23 2.25 16.92
N ARG A 31 6.05 1.01 16.46
CA ARG A 31 5.28 0.69 15.26
C ARG A 31 4.11 -0.20 15.62
N GLU A 32 2.93 0.15 15.13
CA GLU A 32 1.70 -0.58 15.40
C GLU A 32 0.95 -0.79 14.08
N TYR A 33 0.59 -2.04 13.81
CA TYR A 33 -0.28 -2.42 12.70
C TYR A 33 -1.67 -2.75 13.22
N ALA A 34 -2.70 -2.24 12.57
CA ALA A 34 -4.07 -2.68 12.72
C ALA A 34 -4.36 -3.73 11.64
N LEU A 35 -4.60 -4.97 12.04
CA LEU A 35 -4.71 -6.15 11.20
C LEU A 35 -6.10 -6.75 11.32
N ARG A 36 -6.54 -7.43 10.26
CA ARG A 36 -7.64 -8.36 10.27
C ARG A 36 -7.06 -9.78 10.33
N LEU A 37 -7.49 -10.59 11.29
CA LEU A 37 -7.05 -11.97 11.44
C LEU A 37 -8.25 -12.91 11.36
N ASP A 38 -8.03 -14.11 10.80
CA ASP A 38 -9.05 -15.16 10.78
C ASP A 38 -9.28 -15.75 12.17
N SER A 39 -10.38 -16.51 12.33
CA SER A 39 -10.78 -17.13 13.58
C SER A 39 -9.70 -18.02 14.21
N ALA A 40 -8.97 -18.76 13.38
CA ALA A 40 -7.90 -19.64 13.84
C ALA A 40 -6.72 -18.85 14.44
N GLN A 41 -6.36 -17.72 13.81
CA GLN A 41 -5.34 -16.81 14.30
C GLN A 41 -5.77 -16.07 15.57
N LEU A 42 -7.03 -15.62 15.66
CA LEU A 42 -7.58 -14.99 16.86
C LEU A 42 -7.52 -15.93 18.09
N ILE A 43 -7.93 -17.19 17.91
CA ILE A 43 -7.95 -18.19 18.99
C ILE A 43 -6.54 -18.70 19.32
N SER A 44 -5.69 -18.90 18.32
CA SER A 44 -4.30 -19.36 18.55
C SER A 44 -3.36 -18.27 19.06
N GLY A 45 -3.72 -17.00 18.87
CA GLY A 45 -2.86 -15.86 19.19
C GLY A 45 -1.61 -15.74 18.33
N ARG A 46 -1.60 -16.36 17.15
CA ARG A 46 -0.45 -16.37 16.22
C ARG A 46 -0.84 -15.75 14.90
N VAL A 47 -0.02 -14.81 14.44
CA VAL A 47 -0.15 -14.24 13.10
C VAL A 47 0.53 -15.19 12.09
N ASP A 48 -0.29 -15.70 11.17
CA ASP A 48 0.23 -16.52 10.06
C ASP A 48 0.69 -15.61 8.92
N ASN A 49 1.99 -15.42 8.82
CA ASN A 49 2.60 -14.60 7.76
C ASN A 49 2.31 -15.12 6.33
N SER A 50 1.91 -16.37 6.15
CA SER A 50 1.57 -16.88 4.82
C SER A 50 0.23 -16.33 4.31
N LYS A 51 -0.68 -16.00 5.23
CA LYS A 51 -2.04 -15.54 4.96
C LYS A 51 -2.20 -14.02 5.06
N ASN A 52 -1.29 -13.34 5.77
CA ASN A 52 -1.43 -11.92 6.04
C ASN A 52 -0.55 -11.07 5.14
N MET A 53 -1.08 -9.92 4.74
CA MET A 53 -0.35 -8.90 3.99
C MET A 53 0.84 -8.36 4.79
N VAL A 54 0.69 -8.14 6.09
CA VAL A 54 1.77 -7.66 6.95
C VAL A 54 2.60 -8.84 7.44
N GLN A 55 3.87 -8.87 7.06
CA GLN A 55 4.83 -9.90 7.50
C GLN A 55 5.53 -9.41 8.76
N LEU A 56 5.24 -10.04 9.88
CA LEU A 56 5.83 -9.71 11.17
C LEU A 56 6.97 -10.66 11.52
N SER A 57 8.14 -10.14 11.83
CA SER A 57 9.28 -10.93 12.32
C SER A 57 9.70 -10.49 13.72
N GLY A 58 10.08 -11.47 14.56
CA GLY A 58 10.44 -11.24 15.97
C GLY A 58 9.23 -11.05 16.88
N PRO A 59 9.46 -10.62 18.15
CA PRO A 59 8.40 -10.52 19.15
C PRO A 59 7.55 -9.27 18.94
N TRP A 60 6.24 -9.48 18.73
CA TRP A 60 5.24 -8.44 18.67
C TRP A 60 4.23 -8.63 19.81
N LYS A 61 3.85 -7.54 20.45
CA LYS A 61 2.74 -7.54 21.40
C LYS A 61 1.43 -7.49 20.62
N LEU A 62 0.63 -8.54 20.73
CA LEU A 62 -0.66 -8.66 20.05
C LEU A 62 -1.80 -8.37 21.01
N THR A 63 -2.68 -7.47 20.61
CA THR A 63 -3.91 -7.15 21.34
C THR A 63 -5.07 -7.04 20.36
N TRP A 64 -6.29 -7.21 20.82
CA TRP A 64 -7.49 -7.08 20.01
C TRP A 64 -8.52 -6.18 20.69
N THR A 65 -9.40 -5.59 19.88
CA THR A 65 -10.58 -4.86 20.35
C THR A 65 -11.74 -5.06 19.37
N VAL A 66 -12.95 -4.83 19.83
CA VAL A 66 -14.13 -4.71 18.95
C VAL A 66 -14.10 -3.33 18.29
N LYS A 67 -14.45 -3.23 17.02
CA LYS A 67 -14.54 -1.95 16.29
C LYS A 67 -15.46 -0.98 17.05
N GLY A 68 -14.94 0.24 17.30
CA GLY A 68 -15.65 1.25 18.07
C GLY A 68 -15.41 1.22 19.58
N ASP A 69 -14.78 0.16 20.12
CA ASP A 69 -14.33 0.11 21.50
C ASP A 69 -12.85 0.53 21.61
N SER A 70 -12.50 1.20 22.70
CA SER A 70 -11.12 1.60 23.02
C SER A 70 -10.38 0.57 23.88
N THR A 71 -11.12 -0.39 24.49
CA THR A 71 -10.54 -1.38 25.39
C THR A 71 -9.78 -2.44 24.63
N ARG A 72 -8.50 -2.60 24.94
CA ARG A 72 -7.62 -3.59 24.29
C ARG A 72 -7.44 -4.82 25.19
N HIS A 73 -7.68 -5.98 24.62
CA HIS A 73 -7.50 -7.28 25.27
C HIS A 73 -6.27 -7.98 24.66
N PRO A 74 -5.51 -8.78 25.44
CA PRO A 74 -4.40 -9.55 24.91
C PRO A 74 -4.88 -10.69 24.01
N LEU A 75 -4.08 -11.05 22.97
CA LEU A 75 -4.22 -12.33 22.28
C LEU A 75 -3.44 -13.42 23.04
N PRO A 76 -3.88 -14.68 23.00
CA PRO A 76 -5.03 -15.21 22.26
C PRO A 76 -6.39 -14.79 22.86
N MET A 77 -7.40 -14.76 21.98
CA MET A 77 -8.79 -14.61 22.42
C MET A 77 -9.27 -15.96 23.00
N ASP A 78 -9.87 -15.94 24.17
CA ASP A 78 -10.45 -17.17 24.73
C ASP A 78 -11.66 -17.66 23.92
N LYS A 79 -11.90 -18.97 23.92
CA LYS A 79 -12.93 -19.59 23.09
C LYS A 79 -14.33 -19.12 23.43
N ASP A 80 -14.60 -18.86 24.72
CA ASP A 80 -15.95 -18.47 25.20
C ASP A 80 -16.25 -17.03 24.73
N THR A 81 -15.25 -16.13 24.76
CA THR A 81 -15.38 -14.80 24.23
C THR A 81 -15.57 -14.83 22.70
N TYR A 82 -14.81 -15.68 21.99
CA TYR A 82 -14.99 -15.84 20.54
C TYR A 82 -16.40 -16.33 20.20
N GLN A 83 -16.94 -17.35 20.95
CA GLN A 83 -18.27 -17.89 20.71
C GLN A 83 -19.37 -16.85 20.97
N ARG A 84 -19.23 -16.05 22.02
CA ARG A 84 -20.19 -14.95 22.32
C ARG A 84 -20.20 -13.91 21.22
N LEU A 85 -19.04 -13.50 20.75
CA LEU A 85 -18.92 -12.56 19.59
C LEU A 85 -19.49 -13.17 18.30
N ALA A 86 -19.22 -14.45 18.03
CA ALA A 86 -19.77 -15.15 16.87
C ALA A 86 -21.30 -15.22 16.89
N GLU A 87 -21.90 -15.40 18.08
CA GLU A 87 -23.35 -15.37 18.22
C GLU A 87 -23.95 -14.00 17.95
N LEU A 88 -23.31 -12.92 18.45
CA LEU A 88 -23.73 -11.54 18.20
C LEU A 88 -23.58 -11.19 16.70
N CYS A 89 -22.45 -11.58 16.09
CA CYS A 89 -22.20 -11.35 14.66
C CYS A 89 -23.21 -12.10 13.77
N ARG A 90 -23.66 -13.29 14.18
CA ARG A 90 -24.71 -14.04 13.46
C ARG A 90 -26.03 -13.29 13.44
N GLN A 91 -26.39 -12.63 14.53
CA GLN A 91 -27.61 -11.83 14.62
C GLN A 91 -27.56 -10.58 13.73
N THR A 92 -26.37 -10.02 13.50
CA THR A 92 -26.14 -8.85 12.67
C THR A 92 -25.70 -9.18 11.25
N HIS A 93 -25.66 -10.46 10.85
CA HIS A 93 -25.17 -10.93 9.55
C HIS A 93 -23.73 -10.47 9.23
N THR A 94 -22.89 -10.33 10.26
CA THR A 94 -21.47 -9.98 10.13
C THR A 94 -20.58 -11.15 10.54
N LYS A 95 -19.26 -11.03 10.29
CA LYS A 95 -18.26 -12.01 10.75
C LYS A 95 -17.47 -11.42 11.93
N VAL A 96 -16.96 -12.27 12.81
CA VAL A 96 -16.10 -11.85 13.92
C VAL A 96 -14.87 -11.12 13.40
N GLU A 97 -14.28 -11.63 12.31
CA GLU A 97 -13.09 -11.07 11.65
C GLU A 97 -13.32 -9.64 11.12
N ASP A 98 -14.57 -9.29 10.79
CA ASP A 98 -14.96 -7.95 10.33
C ASP A 98 -15.28 -7.00 11.49
N THR A 99 -15.56 -7.57 12.67
CA THR A 99 -15.96 -6.82 13.87
C THR A 99 -14.78 -6.56 14.81
N VAL A 100 -13.73 -7.40 14.74
CA VAL A 100 -12.54 -7.32 15.59
C VAL A 100 -11.38 -6.70 14.82
N VAL A 101 -10.61 -5.83 15.48
CA VAL A 101 -9.32 -5.32 14.99
C VAL A 101 -8.22 -5.84 15.89
N VAL A 102 -7.18 -6.41 15.30
CA VAL A 102 -5.98 -6.85 16.01
C VAL A 102 -4.86 -5.84 15.82
N TYR A 103 -4.25 -5.45 16.93
CA TYR A 103 -3.10 -4.56 16.94
C TYR A 103 -1.83 -5.36 17.22
N ALA A 104 -0.88 -5.26 16.30
CA ALA A 104 0.48 -5.77 16.48
C ALA A 104 1.41 -4.60 16.75
N MET A 105 1.94 -4.48 17.97
CA MET A 105 2.78 -3.38 18.40
C MET A 105 4.19 -3.87 18.76
N ARG A 106 5.20 -3.11 18.35
CA ARG A 106 6.59 -3.34 18.71
C ARG A 106 7.38 -2.05 18.84
N HIS A 107 8.30 -2.04 19.81
CA HIS A 107 9.27 -0.97 20.01
C HIS A 107 10.59 -1.30 19.31
N PHE A 108 11.25 -0.29 18.72
CA PHE A 108 12.48 -0.39 17.96
C PHE A 108 13.49 0.66 18.41
N ALA A 109 14.73 0.27 18.57
CA ALA A 109 15.81 1.19 18.92
C ALA A 109 16.24 2.06 17.72
N SER A 110 16.06 1.57 16.49
CA SER A 110 16.49 2.27 15.28
C SER A 110 15.51 2.13 14.12
N ALA A 111 15.55 3.07 13.18
CA ALA A 111 14.79 3.02 11.92
C ALA A 111 15.17 1.80 11.05
N HIS A 112 16.43 1.37 11.11
CA HIS A 112 16.90 0.19 10.39
C HIS A 112 16.25 -1.10 10.88
N ASP A 113 16.00 -1.22 12.20
CA ASP A 113 15.37 -2.40 12.77
C ASP A 113 13.90 -2.52 12.35
N ILE A 114 13.22 -1.40 12.13
CA ILE A 114 11.85 -1.40 11.58
C ILE A 114 11.85 -2.05 10.19
N ALA A 115 12.71 -1.60 9.28
CA ALA A 115 12.78 -2.10 7.91
C ALA A 115 13.10 -3.61 7.83
N LYS A 116 13.84 -4.15 8.81
CA LYS A 116 14.11 -5.57 8.91
C LYS A 116 12.95 -6.39 9.45
N ALA A 117 12.19 -5.81 10.38
CA ALA A 117 11.15 -6.52 11.12
C ALA A 117 9.78 -6.53 10.42
N THR A 118 9.58 -5.69 9.40
CA THR A 118 8.28 -5.51 8.76
C THR A 118 8.40 -5.47 7.25
N ARG A 119 7.52 -6.20 6.58
CA ARG A 119 7.38 -6.23 5.12
C ARG A 119 5.91 -6.31 4.78
N LEU A 120 5.51 -5.73 3.66
CA LEU A 120 4.19 -5.94 3.10
C LEU A 120 4.29 -6.99 1.99
N LYS A 121 3.55 -8.08 2.13
CA LYS A 121 3.40 -9.10 1.10
C LYS A 121 2.12 -8.82 0.32
N VAL A 122 2.23 -8.66 -0.98
CA VAL A 122 1.12 -8.35 -1.88
C VAL A 122 1.19 -9.33 -3.04
N GLY A 123 0.35 -10.37 -2.98
CA GLY A 123 0.50 -11.51 -3.87
C GLY A 123 1.84 -12.22 -3.62
N THR A 124 2.68 -12.37 -4.67
CA THR A 124 4.04 -12.87 -4.56
C THR A 124 5.08 -11.76 -4.30
N LEU A 125 4.66 -10.49 -4.40
CA LEU A 125 5.52 -9.33 -4.20
C LEU A 125 5.78 -9.08 -2.72
N THR A 126 7.00 -8.63 -2.42
CA THR A 126 7.36 -8.16 -1.08
C THR A 126 7.81 -6.70 -1.17
N LEU A 127 7.09 -5.83 -0.49
CA LEU A 127 7.40 -4.41 -0.37
C LEU A 127 8.15 -4.17 0.93
N THR A 128 9.40 -3.74 0.81
CA THR A 128 10.21 -3.34 1.96
C THR A 128 10.45 -1.83 1.88
N PRO A 129 10.02 -1.05 2.87
CA PRO A 129 10.27 0.38 2.87
C PRO A 129 11.74 0.68 3.14
N ASN A 130 12.25 1.73 2.52
CA ASN A 130 13.52 2.34 2.92
C ASN A 130 13.21 3.44 3.95
N ILE A 131 13.70 3.27 5.17
CA ILE A 131 13.42 4.18 6.28
C ILE A 131 14.69 4.92 6.65
N SER A 132 14.63 6.25 6.65
CA SER A 132 15.70 7.11 7.13
C SER A 132 15.19 8.01 8.26
N PHE A 133 16.05 8.20 9.24
CA PHE A 133 15.78 9.05 10.40
C PHE A 133 17.00 9.88 10.72
N LYS A 134 16.79 11.18 10.99
CA LYS A 134 17.83 12.09 11.41
C LYS A 134 17.36 12.87 12.63
N LYS A 135 18.16 12.80 13.70
CA LYS A 135 18.00 13.62 14.89
C LYS A 135 19.16 14.60 14.95
N SER A 136 18.86 15.90 14.98
CA SER A 136 19.86 16.97 15.00
C SER A 136 19.66 17.81 16.24
N TYR A 137 20.61 17.74 17.16
CA TYR A 137 20.64 18.54 18.36
C TYR A 137 21.22 19.93 18.07
N ARG A 138 20.52 20.98 18.52
CA ARG A 138 21.00 22.37 18.56
C ARG A 138 20.82 22.88 19.98
N PHE A 139 21.51 23.95 20.34
CA PHE A 139 21.48 24.48 21.69
C PHE A 139 20.05 24.77 22.23
N PHE A 140 19.18 25.33 21.41
CA PHE A 140 17.81 25.69 21.79
C PHE A 140 16.75 24.65 21.45
N CYS A 141 17.05 23.71 20.57
CA CYS A 141 16.08 22.73 20.09
C CYS A 141 16.71 21.48 19.55
N THR A 142 15.93 20.41 19.50
CA THR A 142 16.24 19.20 18.74
C THR A 142 15.27 19.08 17.57
N THR A 143 15.81 18.88 16.36
CA THR A 143 15.03 18.64 15.15
C THR A 143 15.07 17.16 14.82
N TYR A 144 13.91 16.59 14.52
CA TYR A 144 13.68 15.22 14.12
C TYR A 144 13.18 15.23 12.68
N GLN A 145 13.74 14.38 11.82
CA GLN A 145 13.30 14.18 10.44
C GLN A 145 13.12 12.68 10.20
N TYR A 146 11.92 12.29 9.82
CA TYR A 146 11.59 10.90 9.49
C TYR A 146 11.15 10.83 8.04
N LYS A 147 11.62 9.82 7.33
CA LYS A 147 11.25 9.55 5.95
C LYS A 147 11.17 8.03 5.72
N GLU A 148 10.04 7.59 5.21
CA GLU A 148 9.79 6.20 4.78
C GLU A 148 9.44 6.21 3.30
N THR A 149 10.16 5.43 2.48
CA THR A 149 9.97 5.42 1.03
C THR A 149 9.73 3.99 0.56
N TYR A 150 8.61 3.78 -0.10
CA TYR A 150 8.30 2.55 -0.82
C TYR A 150 8.78 2.69 -2.28
N PRO A 151 9.48 1.67 -2.82
CA PRO A 151 10.07 1.78 -4.15
C PRO A 151 9.01 1.75 -5.25
N VAL A 152 9.35 2.34 -6.40
CA VAL A 152 8.56 2.21 -7.61
C VAL A 152 8.59 0.77 -8.14
N LEU A 153 7.46 0.30 -8.66
CA LEU A 153 7.30 -1.05 -9.20
C LEU A 153 7.05 -1.07 -10.71
N SER A 154 7.09 0.08 -11.38
CA SER A 154 6.83 0.21 -12.82
C SER A 154 7.69 -0.72 -13.70
N HIS A 155 8.91 -1.06 -13.27
CA HIS A 155 9.80 -1.97 -13.99
C HIS A 155 9.31 -3.44 -14.01
N ARG A 156 8.31 -3.80 -13.20
CA ARG A 156 7.71 -5.14 -13.16
C ARG A 156 6.51 -5.30 -14.09
N PHE A 157 6.00 -4.18 -14.60
CA PHE A 157 4.85 -4.13 -15.50
C PHE A 157 5.31 -3.56 -16.83
N ALA A 158 4.99 -4.28 -17.92
CA ALA A 158 5.54 -4.01 -19.24
C ALA A 158 5.06 -2.69 -19.83
N VAL A 159 3.81 -2.29 -19.52
CA VAL A 159 3.19 -1.08 -20.04
C VAL A 159 3.21 0.02 -18.99
N PRO A 160 4.00 1.07 -19.16
CA PRO A 160 4.09 2.16 -18.18
C PRO A 160 2.80 2.98 -18.14
N LEU A 161 2.41 3.40 -16.95
CA LEU A 161 1.20 4.20 -16.72
C LEU A 161 1.21 5.52 -17.51
N SER A 162 2.40 6.09 -17.76
CA SER A 162 2.58 7.33 -18.50
C SER A 162 2.16 7.26 -19.98
N GLN A 163 1.87 6.08 -20.52
CA GLN A 163 1.26 5.96 -21.86
C GLN A 163 -0.23 6.29 -21.87
N TYR A 164 -0.88 6.22 -20.72
CA TYR A 164 -2.32 6.43 -20.58
C TYR A 164 -2.68 7.70 -19.79
N PHE A 165 -1.77 8.18 -18.95
CA PHE A 165 -2.00 9.31 -18.07
C PHE A 165 -0.89 10.35 -18.21
N THR A 166 -1.26 11.61 -18.17
CA THR A 166 -0.32 12.70 -17.91
C THR A 166 0.12 12.67 -16.43
N LYS A 167 1.17 13.40 -16.09
CA LYS A 167 1.66 13.50 -14.72
C LYS A 167 0.60 14.01 -13.74
N ASP A 168 -0.18 15.00 -14.17
CA ASP A 168 -1.21 15.61 -13.33
C ASP A 168 -2.43 14.68 -13.17
N GLU A 169 -2.82 14.00 -14.23
CA GLU A 169 -3.85 12.97 -14.17
C GLU A 169 -3.47 11.80 -13.25
N MET A 170 -2.21 11.33 -13.30
CA MET A 170 -1.70 10.34 -12.35
C MET A 170 -1.76 10.87 -10.91
N GLY A 171 -1.32 12.11 -10.71
CA GLY A 171 -1.39 12.76 -9.41
C GLY A 171 -2.81 12.81 -8.87
N TYR A 172 -3.75 13.29 -9.68
CA TYR A 172 -5.16 13.35 -9.29
C TYR A 172 -5.77 11.97 -9.02
N TRP A 173 -5.59 11.01 -9.95
CA TRP A 173 -6.17 9.67 -9.86
C TRP A 173 -5.74 8.92 -8.58
N PHE A 174 -4.45 9.01 -8.22
CA PHE A 174 -3.90 8.24 -7.09
C PHE A 174 -3.80 9.02 -5.77
N SER A 175 -3.86 10.35 -5.78
CA SER A 175 -3.68 11.15 -4.56
C SER A 175 -4.64 12.33 -4.42
N GLY A 176 -5.49 12.58 -5.42
CA GLY A 176 -6.37 13.75 -5.44
C GLY A 176 -5.63 15.08 -5.70
N HIS A 177 -4.32 15.05 -6.05
CA HIS A 177 -3.53 16.26 -6.25
C HIS A 177 -2.64 16.17 -7.51
N PRO A 178 -2.60 17.22 -8.34
CA PRO A 178 -3.42 18.44 -8.25
C PRO A 178 -4.91 18.12 -8.44
N ASP A 179 -5.79 18.89 -7.80
CA ASP A 179 -7.22 18.72 -8.00
C ASP A 179 -7.60 19.18 -9.41
N LEU A 180 -8.10 18.25 -10.24
CA LEU A 180 -8.50 18.51 -11.62
C LEU A 180 -9.99 18.82 -11.76
N THR A 181 -10.76 18.78 -10.67
CA THR A 181 -12.22 18.86 -10.70
C THR A 181 -12.80 20.04 -9.93
N SER A 182 -12.06 20.67 -9.02
CA SER A 182 -12.56 21.71 -8.11
C SER A 182 -13.11 22.97 -8.81
N ALA A 183 -12.63 23.26 -10.03
CA ALA A 183 -13.08 24.43 -10.80
C ALA A 183 -14.17 24.10 -11.85
N LEU A 184 -14.62 22.85 -11.91
CA LEU A 184 -15.57 22.34 -12.92
C LEU A 184 -16.99 22.27 -12.35
N SER A 185 -18.00 22.30 -13.24
CA SER A 185 -19.36 21.93 -12.87
C SER A 185 -19.44 20.43 -12.53
N GLY A 186 -20.48 20.00 -11.84
CA GLY A 186 -20.64 18.59 -11.46
C GLY A 186 -20.58 17.63 -12.67
N MET A 187 -21.20 17.99 -13.78
CA MET A 187 -21.20 17.18 -15.01
C MET A 187 -19.79 17.11 -15.65
N GLU A 188 -19.09 18.24 -15.74
CA GLU A 188 -17.71 18.26 -16.26
C GLU A 188 -16.74 17.50 -15.36
N ALA A 189 -16.92 17.57 -14.04
CA ALA A 189 -16.13 16.79 -13.08
C ALA A 189 -16.37 15.28 -13.26
N ASP A 190 -17.61 14.86 -13.44
CA ASP A 190 -17.97 13.47 -13.73
C ASP A 190 -17.37 13.00 -15.06
N ASP A 191 -17.37 13.82 -16.11
CA ASP A 191 -16.74 13.49 -17.39
C ASP A 191 -15.22 13.25 -17.24
N VAL A 192 -14.54 14.09 -16.46
CA VAL A 192 -13.11 13.90 -16.14
C VAL A 192 -12.89 12.58 -15.42
N ILE A 193 -13.70 12.27 -14.40
CA ILE A 193 -13.58 11.01 -13.63
C ILE A 193 -13.84 9.80 -14.54
N GLN A 194 -14.88 9.82 -15.38
CA GLN A 194 -15.18 8.72 -16.29
C GLN A 194 -14.08 8.52 -17.33
N ARG A 195 -13.51 9.62 -17.87
CA ARG A 195 -12.37 9.54 -18.79
C ARG A 195 -11.14 8.90 -18.12
N LEU A 196 -10.80 9.32 -16.89
CA LEU A 196 -9.68 8.75 -16.14
C LEU A 196 -9.92 7.28 -15.80
N LYS A 197 -11.15 6.91 -15.45
CA LYS A 197 -11.52 5.52 -15.22
C LYS A 197 -11.32 4.68 -16.49
N ALA A 198 -11.77 5.17 -17.65
CA ALA A 198 -11.58 4.50 -18.92
C ALA A 198 -10.09 4.37 -19.31
N GLN A 199 -9.27 5.39 -19.04
CA GLN A 199 -7.81 5.32 -19.24
C GLN A 199 -7.17 4.27 -18.34
N TYR A 200 -7.60 4.18 -17.07
CA TYR A 200 -7.12 3.18 -16.14
C TYR A 200 -7.50 1.76 -16.56
N SER A 201 -8.73 1.53 -16.99
CA SER A 201 -9.18 0.25 -17.53
C SER A 201 -8.38 -0.18 -18.76
N LYS A 202 -8.10 0.75 -19.70
CA LYS A 202 -7.23 0.48 -20.85
C LYS A 202 -5.81 0.11 -20.45
N TRP A 203 -5.24 0.78 -19.44
CA TRP A 203 -3.92 0.44 -18.94
C TRP A 203 -3.89 -0.93 -18.27
N ILE A 204 -4.92 -1.31 -17.52
CA ILE A 204 -5.07 -2.67 -16.97
C ILE A 204 -5.12 -3.71 -18.11
N ALA A 205 -5.97 -3.50 -19.11
CA ALA A 205 -6.10 -4.40 -20.26
C ALA A 205 -4.79 -4.54 -21.04
N ALA A 206 -4.05 -3.45 -21.23
CA ALA A 206 -2.74 -3.47 -21.90
C ALA A 206 -1.71 -4.31 -21.13
N ASN A 207 -1.65 -4.19 -19.81
CA ASN A 207 -0.74 -5.00 -18.98
C ASN A 207 -1.15 -6.48 -18.95
N ASP A 208 -2.44 -6.77 -18.86
CA ASP A 208 -2.98 -8.14 -18.95
C ASP A 208 -2.61 -8.81 -20.28
N PHE A 209 -2.80 -8.08 -21.39
CA PHE A 209 -2.36 -8.54 -22.71
C PHE A 209 -0.86 -8.80 -22.75
N GLU A 210 -0.04 -7.84 -22.28
CA GLU A 210 1.41 -7.93 -22.37
C GLU A 210 1.96 -9.09 -21.54
N ILE A 211 1.44 -9.35 -20.35
CA ILE A 211 1.82 -10.50 -19.51
C ILE A 211 1.58 -11.80 -20.29
N THR A 212 0.40 -11.94 -20.89
CA THR A 212 0.04 -13.13 -21.70
C THR A 212 0.89 -13.22 -22.96
N TYR A 213 1.09 -12.10 -23.67
CA TYR A 213 1.86 -12.05 -24.91
C TYR A 213 3.34 -12.44 -24.70
N GLN A 214 3.97 -11.94 -23.63
CA GLN A 214 5.35 -12.32 -23.28
C GLN A 214 5.46 -13.81 -22.92
N ALA A 215 4.47 -14.36 -22.24
CA ALA A 215 4.41 -15.78 -21.95
C ALA A 215 4.31 -16.62 -23.25
N LEU A 216 3.46 -16.20 -24.20
CA LEU A 216 3.35 -16.82 -25.52
C LEU A 216 4.68 -16.75 -26.29
N LEU A 217 5.36 -15.60 -26.27
CA LEU A 217 6.68 -15.46 -26.92
C LEU A 217 7.76 -16.34 -26.30
N ALA A 218 7.73 -16.52 -24.99
CA ALA A 218 8.67 -17.40 -24.27
C ALA A 218 8.46 -18.87 -24.64
N ALA A 219 7.19 -19.30 -24.76
CA ALA A 219 6.81 -20.68 -25.11
C ALA A 219 6.58 -20.89 -26.61
N TYR A 220 7.02 -19.98 -27.47
CA TYR A 220 6.65 -19.96 -28.90
C TYR A 220 7.04 -21.23 -29.67
N SER A 221 8.12 -21.95 -29.26
CA SER A 221 8.53 -23.22 -29.84
C SER A 221 7.51 -24.35 -29.67
N GLN A 222 6.55 -24.17 -28.78
CA GLN A 222 5.46 -25.12 -28.49
C GLN A 222 4.21 -24.85 -29.35
N ALA A 223 4.22 -23.80 -30.17
CA ALA A 223 3.10 -23.47 -31.05
C ALA A 223 2.82 -24.59 -32.04
N GLY A 224 1.55 -24.89 -32.23
CA GLY A 224 1.10 -25.97 -33.09
C GLY A 224 1.22 -25.69 -34.60
N PRO A 225 0.82 -26.64 -35.44
CA PRO A 225 0.76 -26.47 -36.88
C PRO A 225 -0.12 -25.27 -37.25
N GLY A 226 0.28 -24.49 -38.24
CA GLY A 226 -0.44 -23.27 -38.67
C GLY A 226 -0.10 -22.04 -37.88
N ALA A 227 0.86 -22.11 -36.93
CA ALA A 227 1.40 -20.92 -36.27
C ALA A 227 2.10 -20.00 -37.28
N LEU A 228 1.99 -18.69 -37.10
CA LEU A 228 2.79 -17.72 -37.82
C LEU A 228 4.27 -17.91 -37.51
N SER A 229 5.17 -17.41 -38.37
CA SER A 229 6.55 -17.29 -37.91
C SER A 229 6.65 -16.35 -36.70
N LYS A 230 7.62 -16.58 -35.81
CA LYS A 230 7.83 -15.73 -34.64
C LYS A 230 8.00 -14.23 -35.00
N ARG A 231 8.58 -13.96 -36.16
CA ARG A 231 8.73 -12.59 -36.70
C ARG A 231 7.39 -11.98 -37.07
N GLN A 232 6.53 -12.73 -37.77
CA GLN A 232 5.18 -12.27 -38.15
C GLN A 232 4.32 -12.03 -36.89
N PHE A 233 4.36 -12.97 -35.93
CA PHE A 233 3.63 -12.82 -34.67
C PHE A 233 4.07 -11.57 -33.90
N LYS A 234 5.39 -11.32 -33.80
CA LYS A 234 5.93 -10.08 -33.24
C LYS A 234 5.46 -8.83 -33.97
N GLY A 235 5.36 -8.88 -35.28
CA GLY A 235 4.89 -7.75 -36.08
C GLY A 235 3.40 -7.42 -35.91
N LEU A 236 2.62 -8.33 -35.31
CA LEU A 236 1.21 -8.12 -34.99
C LEU A 236 0.96 -7.58 -33.56
N HIS A 237 2.01 -7.40 -32.76
CA HIS A 237 1.90 -7.01 -31.35
C HIS A 237 0.95 -5.82 -31.13
N ASP A 238 1.21 -4.68 -31.77
CA ASP A 238 0.44 -3.46 -31.54
C ASP A 238 -1.01 -3.60 -32.01
N LYS A 239 -1.24 -4.33 -33.12
CA LYS A 239 -2.58 -4.62 -33.63
C LYS A 239 -3.37 -5.53 -32.66
N LEU A 240 -2.72 -6.56 -32.14
CA LEU A 240 -3.34 -7.48 -31.17
C LEU A 240 -3.62 -6.76 -29.85
N MET A 241 -2.69 -5.96 -29.37
CA MET A 241 -2.90 -5.15 -28.15
C MET A 241 -4.07 -4.19 -28.30
N ALA A 242 -4.14 -3.47 -29.41
CA ALA A 242 -5.24 -2.53 -29.67
C ALA A 242 -6.60 -3.25 -29.70
N SER A 243 -6.68 -4.39 -30.42
CA SER A 243 -7.91 -5.20 -30.48
C SER A 243 -8.28 -5.77 -29.11
N TYR A 244 -7.28 -6.20 -28.32
CA TYR A 244 -7.51 -6.71 -26.98
C TYR A 244 -8.10 -5.64 -26.06
N ILE A 245 -7.53 -4.44 -26.06
CA ILE A 245 -8.01 -3.32 -25.24
C ILE A 245 -9.45 -2.90 -25.67
N GLU A 246 -9.74 -2.92 -26.96
CA GLU A 246 -11.06 -2.56 -27.48
C GLU A 246 -12.13 -3.61 -27.12
N GLU A 247 -11.81 -4.90 -27.26
CA GLU A 247 -12.75 -6.00 -27.00
C GLU A 247 -12.95 -6.29 -25.51
N CYS A 248 -11.93 -6.09 -24.69
CA CYS A 248 -11.99 -6.39 -23.25
C CYS A 248 -12.68 -5.31 -22.42
N GLY A 249 -12.46 -4.05 -22.75
CA GLY A 249 -12.95 -2.93 -21.94
C GLY A 249 -12.61 -3.08 -20.45
N GLU A 250 -13.62 -3.04 -19.58
CA GLU A 250 -13.48 -3.23 -18.13
C GLU A 250 -13.39 -4.73 -17.70
N GLU A 251 -13.59 -5.68 -18.62
CA GLU A 251 -13.70 -7.11 -18.34
C GLU A 251 -12.47 -7.93 -18.80
N ALA A 252 -11.33 -7.28 -19.02
CA ALA A 252 -10.11 -7.90 -19.55
C ALA A 252 -9.74 -9.23 -18.86
N GLN A 253 -9.91 -9.34 -17.56
CA GLN A 253 -9.55 -10.51 -16.77
C GLN A 253 -10.50 -11.71 -16.91
N MET A 254 -11.70 -11.50 -17.43
CA MET A 254 -12.72 -12.54 -17.62
C MET A 254 -12.69 -13.10 -19.05
N MET A 255 -11.83 -12.57 -19.91
CA MET A 255 -11.75 -12.99 -21.31
C MET A 255 -11.09 -14.38 -21.43
N ASN A 256 -11.70 -15.24 -22.25
CA ASN A 256 -11.06 -16.47 -22.70
C ASN A 256 -9.97 -16.13 -23.73
N LYS A 257 -8.73 -15.97 -23.25
CA LYS A 257 -7.59 -15.56 -24.07
C LYS A 257 -7.30 -16.50 -25.23
N ALA A 258 -7.53 -17.81 -25.04
CA ALA A 258 -7.34 -18.79 -26.11
C ALA A 258 -8.34 -18.62 -27.24
N GLU A 259 -9.61 -18.41 -26.91
CA GLU A 259 -10.67 -18.20 -27.88
C GLU A 259 -10.51 -16.86 -28.59
N TRP A 260 -10.17 -15.80 -27.85
CA TRP A 260 -9.87 -14.49 -28.42
C TRP A 260 -8.72 -14.58 -29.44
N LEU A 261 -7.59 -15.19 -29.07
CA LEU A 261 -6.42 -15.30 -29.95
C LEU A 261 -6.73 -16.15 -31.19
N ARG A 262 -7.52 -17.22 -31.05
CA ARG A 262 -8.02 -18.03 -32.17
C ARG A 262 -8.84 -17.18 -33.15
N LYS A 263 -9.73 -16.35 -32.64
CA LYS A 263 -10.54 -15.43 -33.44
C LYS A 263 -9.67 -14.43 -34.20
N GLN A 264 -8.66 -13.83 -33.53
CA GLN A 264 -7.79 -12.82 -34.12
C GLN A 264 -6.84 -13.37 -35.18
N LEU A 265 -6.32 -14.58 -34.99
CA LEU A 265 -5.30 -15.18 -35.84
C LEU A 265 -5.83 -16.29 -36.77
N HIS A 266 -7.13 -16.62 -36.66
CA HIS A 266 -7.79 -17.68 -37.43
C HIS A 266 -7.06 -19.04 -37.36
N THR A 267 -6.45 -19.37 -36.22
CA THR A 267 -5.71 -20.62 -35.98
C THR A 267 -5.78 -21.05 -34.51
N ASP A 268 -5.82 -22.38 -34.29
CA ASP A 268 -5.75 -22.97 -32.96
C ASP A 268 -4.29 -23.24 -32.51
N ALA A 269 -3.30 -22.82 -33.29
CA ALA A 269 -1.90 -23.16 -33.07
C ALA A 269 -1.37 -22.69 -31.69
N TYR A 270 -1.97 -21.68 -31.08
CA TYR A 270 -1.55 -21.12 -29.79
C TYR A 270 -2.33 -21.67 -28.60
N THR A 271 -3.44 -22.37 -28.84
CA THR A 271 -4.31 -22.93 -27.79
C THR A 271 -3.54 -23.90 -26.88
N ARG A 272 -2.61 -24.68 -27.45
CA ARG A 272 -1.77 -25.61 -26.68
C ARG A 272 -0.90 -24.90 -25.65
N ILE A 273 -0.37 -23.71 -25.98
CA ILE A 273 0.47 -22.90 -25.09
C ILE A 273 -0.39 -22.32 -23.98
N LEU A 274 -1.55 -21.79 -24.33
CA LEU A 274 -2.49 -21.19 -23.37
C LEU A 274 -3.20 -22.23 -22.47
N ASN A 275 -3.16 -23.50 -22.82
CA ASN A 275 -3.65 -24.61 -22.00
C ASN A 275 -2.50 -25.32 -21.22
N ASP A 276 -1.26 -24.82 -21.28
CA ASP A 276 -0.16 -25.31 -20.44
C ASP A 276 -0.32 -24.79 -19.02
N ASP A 277 -0.69 -25.69 -18.09
CA ASP A 277 -0.96 -25.33 -16.68
C ASP A 277 0.23 -24.64 -16.01
N THR A 278 1.47 -25.01 -16.36
CA THR A 278 2.68 -24.43 -15.76
C THR A 278 2.90 -22.99 -16.22
N LEU A 279 2.66 -22.74 -17.52
CA LEU A 279 2.78 -21.40 -18.09
C LEU A 279 1.66 -20.50 -17.59
N MET A 280 0.42 -20.99 -17.67
CA MET A 280 -0.75 -20.22 -17.25
C MET A 280 -0.75 -19.92 -15.74
N ARG A 281 -0.22 -20.80 -14.91
CA ARG A 281 -0.02 -20.48 -13.49
C ARG A 281 0.89 -19.28 -13.29
N LYS A 282 1.99 -19.15 -14.05
CA LYS A 282 2.88 -17.98 -13.98
C LYS A 282 2.19 -16.70 -14.47
N VAL A 283 1.39 -16.80 -15.52
CA VAL A 283 0.58 -15.69 -16.03
C VAL A 283 -0.40 -15.24 -14.96
N THR A 284 -1.17 -16.18 -14.39
CA THR A 284 -2.15 -15.89 -13.34
C THR A 284 -1.50 -15.32 -12.07
N GLU A 285 -0.31 -15.82 -11.69
CA GLU A 285 0.45 -15.24 -10.56
C GLU A 285 0.82 -13.77 -10.82
N GLN A 286 1.29 -13.42 -12.03
CA GLN A 286 1.64 -12.04 -12.37
C GLN A 286 0.40 -11.13 -12.45
N GLU A 287 -0.71 -11.61 -13.01
CA GLU A 287 -1.98 -10.91 -13.03
C GLU A 287 -2.51 -10.69 -11.61
N SER A 288 -2.43 -11.71 -10.77
CA SER A 288 -2.82 -11.63 -9.37
C SER A 288 -1.97 -10.63 -8.60
N ASP A 289 -0.65 -10.59 -8.81
CA ASP A 289 0.24 -9.60 -8.21
C ASP A 289 -0.12 -8.16 -8.61
N PHE A 290 -0.43 -7.98 -9.90
CA PHE A 290 -0.85 -6.68 -10.42
C PHE A 290 -2.16 -6.21 -9.77
N MET A 291 -3.15 -7.10 -9.68
CA MET A 291 -4.43 -6.80 -9.04
C MET A 291 -4.29 -6.57 -7.54
N ALA A 292 -3.59 -7.44 -6.85
CA ALA A 292 -3.35 -7.31 -5.42
C ALA A 292 -2.67 -5.97 -5.08
N LEU A 293 -1.69 -5.55 -5.90
CA LEU A 293 -1.02 -4.28 -5.71
C LEU A 293 -1.97 -3.09 -5.99
N SER A 294 -2.85 -3.20 -6.99
CA SER A 294 -3.84 -2.14 -7.26
C SER A 294 -4.86 -1.95 -6.13
N MET A 295 -5.12 -3.02 -5.36
CA MET A 295 -6.03 -3.00 -4.20
C MET A 295 -5.34 -2.61 -2.90
N LEU A 296 -4.01 -2.62 -2.83
CA LEU A 296 -3.27 -2.33 -1.60
C LEU A 296 -3.61 -0.93 -1.05
N LYS A 297 -4.06 -0.89 0.20
CA LYS A 297 -4.36 0.33 0.97
C LYS A 297 -3.73 0.24 2.35
N VAL A 298 -2.91 1.22 2.71
CA VAL A 298 -2.36 1.34 4.06
C VAL A 298 -2.73 2.70 4.62
N ASP A 299 -3.59 2.73 5.64
CA ASP A 299 -3.90 3.94 6.39
C ASP A 299 -2.74 4.25 7.33
N TYR A 300 -1.95 5.26 6.98
CA TYR A 300 -0.70 5.59 7.64
C TYR A 300 -0.84 6.80 8.55
N GLN A 301 -0.37 6.66 9.79
CA GLN A 301 -0.25 7.74 10.77
C GLN A 301 1.17 7.82 11.31
N LEU A 302 1.72 9.03 11.35
CA LEU A 302 3.05 9.31 11.90
C LEU A 302 2.93 10.31 13.04
N PHE A 303 3.35 9.91 14.23
CA PHE A 303 3.48 10.78 15.39
C PHE A 303 4.94 11.16 15.59
N MET A 304 5.19 12.45 15.76
CA MET A 304 6.52 13.02 15.99
C MET A 304 6.63 13.53 17.42
N PRO A 305 7.83 13.71 17.98
CA PRO A 305 8.02 14.10 19.38
C PRO A 305 7.32 15.39 19.84
N SER A 306 6.97 16.28 18.91
CA SER A 306 6.23 17.53 19.19
C SER A 306 4.71 17.38 19.06
N SER A 307 4.21 16.28 18.51
CA SER A 307 2.78 16.04 18.29
C SER A 307 2.20 15.23 19.45
N ALA A 308 1.65 15.89 20.46
CA ALA A 308 1.20 15.23 21.68
C ALA A 308 -0.07 14.38 21.50
N SER A 309 -0.98 14.76 20.62
CA SER A 309 -2.29 14.10 20.47
C SER A 309 -2.78 13.98 19.02
N GLN A 310 -2.15 14.62 18.06
CA GLN A 310 -2.52 14.55 16.65
C GLN A 310 -1.33 14.03 15.83
N PRO A 311 -1.57 13.17 14.82
CA PRO A 311 -0.50 12.72 13.94
C PRO A 311 0.11 13.91 13.18
N ALA A 312 1.44 13.95 13.09
CA ALA A 312 2.17 14.92 12.27
C ALA A 312 1.96 14.66 10.76
N LEU A 313 1.59 13.43 10.40
CA LEU A 313 1.17 13.03 9.07
C LEU A 313 0.08 11.98 9.21
N SER A 314 -1.05 12.19 8.55
CA SER A 314 -2.10 11.19 8.33
C SER A 314 -2.38 11.12 6.84
N THR A 315 -2.19 9.95 6.24
CA THR A 315 -2.34 9.76 4.79
C THR A 315 -2.63 8.30 4.48
N ARG A 316 -3.01 8.04 3.23
CA ARG A 316 -3.19 6.67 2.71
C ARG A 316 -2.12 6.36 1.68
N LEU A 317 -1.38 5.27 1.90
CA LEU A 317 -0.53 4.68 0.88
C LEU A 317 -1.40 3.74 0.02
N LEU A 318 -1.49 4.05 -1.26
CA LEU A 318 -2.14 3.21 -2.25
C LEU A 318 -1.06 2.46 -3.04
N GLY A 319 -1.22 1.14 -3.19
CA GLY A 319 -0.28 0.33 -3.96
C GLY A 319 -0.25 0.73 -5.44
N SER A 320 -1.39 1.14 -5.98
CA SER A 320 -1.50 1.69 -7.34
C SER A 320 -0.57 2.89 -7.59
N ARG A 321 -0.29 3.71 -6.57
CA ARG A 321 0.68 4.82 -6.66
C ARG A 321 2.10 4.34 -6.98
N LEU A 322 2.46 3.11 -6.58
CA LEU A 322 3.79 2.54 -6.82
C LEU A 322 4.02 2.17 -8.29
N PHE A 323 2.98 2.14 -9.12
CA PHE A 323 3.12 2.02 -10.57
C PHE A 323 3.64 3.31 -11.22
N ALA A 324 3.31 4.48 -10.65
CA ALA A 324 3.70 5.77 -11.19
C ALA A 324 5.03 6.29 -10.65
N GLY A 325 5.41 5.86 -9.45
CA GLY A 325 6.62 6.34 -8.80
C GLY A 325 6.80 5.76 -7.39
N SER A 326 7.87 6.18 -6.71
CA SER A 326 8.05 5.84 -5.31
C SER A 326 7.07 6.63 -4.43
N ALA A 327 6.50 5.98 -3.43
CA ALA A 327 5.70 6.66 -2.42
C ALA A 327 6.57 7.03 -1.23
N THR A 328 6.61 8.31 -0.90
CA THR A 328 7.38 8.83 0.25
C THR A 328 6.44 9.39 1.30
N LEU A 329 6.61 8.92 2.52
CA LEU A 329 5.94 9.39 3.73
C LEU A 329 7.00 10.07 4.59
N SER A 330 6.87 11.39 4.84
CA SER A 330 7.88 12.12 5.59
C SER A 330 7.27 13.21 6.45
N SER A 331 7.90 13.44 7.60
CA SER A 331 7.57 14.55 8.48
C SER A 331 8.80 15.02 9.22
N SER A 332 8.75 16.25 9.71
CA SER A 332 9.76 16.82 10.59
C SER A 332 9.12 17.50 11.79
N ALA A 333 9.83 17.47 12.92
CA ALA A 333 9.40 18.13 14.14
C ALA A 333 10.57 18.77 14.84
N THR A 334 10.30 19.86 15.57
CA THR A 334 11.28 20.55 16.38
C THR A 334 10.78 20.65 17.82
N VAL A 335 11.57 20.16 18.74
CA VAL A 335 11.29 20.23 20.18
C VAL A 335 12.24 21.23 20.81
N SER A 336 11.69 22.27 21.43
CA SER A 336 12.45 23.32 22.14
C SER A 336 12.97 22.82 23.47
N HIS A 337 14.19 23.22 23.83
CA HIS A 337 14.81 22.90 25.11
C HIS A 337 14.46 24.00 26.13
N THR A 338 13.33 23.84 26.83
CA THR A 338 12.85 24.82 27.81
C THR A 338 13.90 25.18 28.84
N TRP A 339 14.69 24.23 29.30
CA TRP A 339 15.79 24.44 30.26
C TRP A 339 16.87 25.39 29.76
N THR A 340 17.14 25.42 28.45
CA THR A 340 18.12 26.33 27.87
C THR A 340 17.69 27.78 28.01
N TYR A 341 16.40 28.07 27.83
CA TYR A 341 15.85 29.40 28.01
C TYR A 341 15.89 29.78 29.49
N VAL A 342 15.53 28.88 30.40
CA VAL A 342 15.62 29.11 31.85
C VAL A 342 17.05 29.39 32.25
N PHE A 343 18.01 28.64 31.76
CA PHE A 343 19.43 28.85 32.04
C PHE A 343 19.92 30.22 31.57
N ILE A 344 19.56 30.65 30.36
CA ILE A 344 19.93 31.97 29.82
C ILE A 344 19.33 33.08 30.67
N ILE A 345 18.06 32.97 31.05
CA ILE A 345 17.39 33.94 31.89
C ILE A 345 18.14 34.06 33.25
N LEU A 346 18.53 32.95 33.86
CA LEU A 346 19.28 32.95 35.11
C LEU A 346 20.66 33.62 34.97
N VAL A 347 21.37 33.34 33.87
CA VAL A 347 22.67 33.97 33.58
C VAL A 347 22.52 35.49 33.36
N LEU A 348 21.50 35.91 32.63
CA LEU A 348 21.22 37.34 32.41
C LEU A 348 20.85 38.06 33.72
N LEU A 349 20.05 37.42 34.58
CA LEU A 349 19.71 37.97 35.90
C LEU A 349 20.95 38.10 36.79
N ALA A 350 21.80 37.05 36.82
CA ALA A 350 23.07 37.11 37.58
C ALA A 350 24.01 38.20 37.08
N ALA A 351 24.10 38.40 35.76
CA ALA A 351 24.87 39.49 35.16
C ALA A 351 24.33 40.86 35.51
N LEU A 352 23.00 41.02 35.49
CA LEU A 352 22.32 42.26 35.87
C LEU A 352 22.57 42.59 37.35
N ILE A 353 22.42 41.65 38.25
CA ILE A 353 22.71 41.80 39.69
C ILE A 353 24.17 42.19 39.89
N GLY A 354 25.12 41.53 39.20
CA GLY A 354 26.53 41.88 39.25
C GLY A 354 26.83 43.32 38.82
N LEU A 355 26.18 43.78 37.74
CA LEU A 355 26.28 45.17 37.28
C LEU A 355 25.75 46.17 38.30
N ILE A 356 24.64 45.89 38.95
CA ILE A 356 24.03 46.74 39.98
C ILE A 356 24.98 46.85 41.19
N ILE A 357 25.56 45.74 41.64
CA ILE A 357 26.50 45.72 42.76
C ILE A 357 27.77 46.50 42.43
N VAL A 358 28.33 46.36 41.23
CA VAL A 358 29.51 47.12 40.78
C VAL A 358 29.21 48.61 40.71
N ARG A 359 28.04 48.99 40.22
CA ARG A 359 27.61 50.40 40.14
C ARG A 359 27.36 51.03 41.53
N HIS A 360 26.92 50.25 42.51
CA HIS A 360 26.69 50.72 43.88
C HIS A 360 27.98 50.87 44.69
N ARG A 361 29.05 50.17 44.26
CA ARG A 361 30.35 50.26 44.90
C ARG A 361 31.27 51.36 44.32
N ARG A 362 30.87 52.00 43.23
CA ARG A 362 31.48 53.22 42.68
C ARG A 362 30.70 54.47 43.14
#